data_eb6663be390c38169083fbdba5a15412
#
_entry.id   eb6663be390c38169083fbdba5a15412
#
_cell.length_a   1.000
_cell.length_b   1.000
_cell.length_c   1.000
_cell.angle_alpha   90.00
_cell.angle_beta   90.00
_cell.angle_gamma   90.00
#
_symmetry.space_group_name_H-M   'P 1'
#
loop_
_entity.id
_entity.type
_entity.pdbx_description
1 polymer ?
#
loop_
_entity_poly.entity_id
_entity_poly.type
_entity_poly.pdbx_seq_one_letter_code
_entity_poly.pdbx_strand_id
1 'polypeptide(L)'
;MAARTGEYLEATVMKIGIAMMSHETNTFSPVITDLERFSGGHGQPLEGQTALQTYRGTASCLGGYIEVAEAQQVDIEMGIAAGAPPSGPVENDAFAYMCDAIVALAGRVDGLLLDLHGAMTTKTYDDGEGELLRRIRQQCPELPIAISLDMHANITEQMVSNCDVLTGYHTYPHIDMDSTARRAAKVFFDMLNGRVKPVLRWSNAPMLPHVMRQGTDDEPNASLQRRAIDLERSECLGVSVFTGFPHADIYDAGFSVVAMTDDEPTVAQSYVNELLQQAWQARGDFVYQIEDLGTSMQRAETAAAAPGTGPVIVLDHYDNTASGGTMDTTEVLSAILEAGLQRVAVFGFYDPDVVDQMAAAGVGATVTVDLGGKLPMPALSEQSQPIRLTGEVKLLSNGKFQAKVAMARGLTINMGRSAVLSVGSVDIAIISRHIEPYDPECFRSLGMEPTSYDYVMLKSRIHYRVGFRDIAKEVIE
;
A
#
# COMPACT_ATOMS: atom_id res chain seq x y z
N MET A 1 -10.87 61.34 31.22
CA MET A 1 -9.92 60.40 30.66
C MET A 1 -10.47 58.98 30.90
N ALA A 2 -11.12 58.40 29.92
CA ALA A 2 -11.60 57.03 29.99
C ALA A 2 -10.64 56.16 29.15
N ALA A 3 -9.95 55.26 29.85
CA ALA A 3 -9.07 54.27 29.21
C ALA A 3 -9.97 53.28 28.42
N ARG A 4 -9.79 53.21 27.10
CA ARG A 4 -10.34 52.11 26.27
C ARG A 4 -9.45 50.90 26.53
N THR A 5 -9.97 49.92 27.25
CA THR A 5 -9.45 48.57 27.28
C THR A 5 -9.71 47.96 25.90
N GLY A 6 -8.65 47.84 25.08
CA GLY A 6 -8.71 47.07 23.87
C GLY A 6 -8.78 45.59 24.25
N GLU A 7 -9.92 44.96 24.00
CA GLU A 7 -10.02 43.51 23.92
C GLU A 7 -9.14 43.08 22.72
N TYR A 8 -7.98 42.50 23.02
CA TYR A 8 -7.25 41.71 22.03
C TYR A 8 -8.10 40.46 21.80
N LEU A 9 -8.81 40.42 20.69
CA LEU A 9 -9.31 39.16 20.15
C LEU A 9 -8.07 38.26 19.96
N GLU A 10 -7.89 37.27 20.82
CA GLU A 10 -6.94 36.18 20.54
C GLU A 10 -7.34 35.62 19.18
N ALA A 11 -6.45 35.74 18.21
CA ALA A 11 -6.65 35.09 16.91
C ALA A 11 -6.76 33.59 17.19
N THR A 12 -7.92 33.02 16.97
CA THR A 12 -8.13 31.58 17.09
C THR A 12 -7.18 30.88 16.11
N VAL A 13 -6.25 30.12 16.64
CA VAL A 13 -5.33 29.32 15.83
C VAL A 13 -6.18 28.32 15.02
N MET A 14 -5.98 28.30 13.70
CA MET A 14 -6.65 27.36 12.80
C MET A 14 -6.36 25.93 13.26
N LYS A 15 -7.40 25.10 13.35
CA LYS A 15 -7.30 23.69 13.74
C LYS A 15 -7.50 22.78 12.55
N ILE A 16 -6.53 21.94 12.23
CA ILE A 16 -6.57 21.01 11.10
C ILE A 16 -6.63 19.57 11.62
N GLY A 17 -7.65 18.86 11.14
CA GLY A 17 -7.81 17.42 11.36
C GLY A 17 -6.92 16.62 10.40
N ILE A 18 -6.24 15.61 10.93
CA ILE A 18 -5.47 14.65 10.12
C ILE A 18 -5.95 13.25 10.48
N ALA A 19 -6.33 12.44 9.50
CA ALA A 19 -6.75 11.06 9.72
C ALA A 19 -6.36 10.15 8.55
N MET A 20 -6.38 8.83 8.80
CA MET A 20 -6.15 7.81 7.79
C MET A 20 -7.25 6.75 7.84
N MET A 21 -7.76 6.38 6.67
CA MET A 21 -8.58 5.20 6.43
C MET A 21 -8.09 4.58 5.10
N SER A 22 -7.11 3.69 5.19
CA SER A 22 -6.39 3.20 4.00
C SER A 22 -6.45 1.68 3.91
N HIS A 23 -7.03 1.19 2.80
CA HIS A 23 -7.09 -0.23 2.47
C HIS A 23 -7.32 -0.43 0.97
N GLU A 24 -6.67 -1.43 0.41
CA GLU A 24 -6.87 -1.88 -0.96
C GLU A 24 -7.61 -3.21 -0.95
N THR A 25 -8.78 -3.26 -1.57
CA THR A 25 -9.65 -4.43 -1.52
C THR A 25 -9.51 -5.30 -2.77
N ASN A 26 -9.07 -6.53 -2.57
CA ASN A 26 -9.23 -7.60 -3.56
C ASN A 26 -10.56 -8.32 -3.28
N THR A 27 -11.57 -8.09 -4.13
CA THR A 27 -12.91 -8.67 -3.94
C THR A 27 -12.94 -10.20 -4.06
N PHE A 28 -11.88 -10.82 -4.60
CA PHE A 28 -11.72 -12.26 -4.72
C PHE A 28 -10.97 -12.88 -3.53
N SER A 29 -10.37 -12.06 -2.66
CA SER A 29 -9.62 -12.56 -1.50
C SER A 29 -10.56 -13.09 -0.41
N PRO A 30 -10.31 -14.28 0.14
CA PRO A 30 -11.08 -14.83 1.25
C PRO A 30 -10.70 -14.25 2.62
N VAL A 31 -9.62 -13.46 2.67
CA VAL A 31 -9.08 -12.92 3.92
C VAL A 31 -10.01 -11.83 4.45
N ILE A 32 -10.54 -12.02 5.66
CA ILE A 32 -11.47 -11.09 6.30
C ILE A 32 -10.77 -9.78 6.64
N THR A 33 -11.44 -8.66 6.38
CA THR A 33 -10.97 -7.31 6.69
C THR A 33 -11.84 -6.68 7.78
N ASP A 34 -11.54 -7.05 9.00
CA ASP A 34 -12.18 -6.54 10.23
C ASP A 34 -11.38 -5.36 10.84
N LEU A 35 -11.88 -4.81 11.96
CA LEU A 35 -11.25 -3.69 12.64
C LEU A 35 -9.86 -4.04 13.22
N GLU A 36 -9.65 -5.30 13.64
CA GLU A 36 -8.34 -5.73 14.15
C GLU A 36 -7.26 -5.61 13.08
N ARG A 37 -7.60 -5.92 11.81
CA ARG A 37 -6.68 -5.80 10.69
C ARG A 37 -6.20 -4.36 10.48
N PHE A 38 -7.03 -3.35 10.76
CA PHE A 38 -6.66 -1.93 10.71
C PHE A 38 -5.82 -1.45 11.89
N SER A 39 -5.61 -2.31 12.89
CA SER A 39 -4.90 -1.92 14.12
C SER A 39 -3.37 -1.94 14.00
N GLY A 40 -2.80 -2.45 12.91
CA GLY A 40 -1.35 -2.67 12.81
C GLY A 40 -0.77 -3.57 13.92
N GLY A 41 -1.64 -4.29 14.67
CA GLY A 41 -1.25 -5.14 15.79
C GLY A 41 -1.28 -4.46 17.16
N HIS A 42 -1.95 -3.35 17.26
CA HIS A 42 -2.19 -2.64 18.53
C HIS A 42 -3.54 -2.98 19.18
N GLY A 43 -4.31 -3.89 18.56
CA GLY A 43 -5.65 -4.28 18.99
C GLY A 43 -6.75 -3.35 18.48
N GLN A 44 -6.46 -2.07 18.33
CA GLN A 44 -7.31 -1.06 17.68
C GLN A 44 -6.46 -0.08 16.89
N PRO A 45 -7.02 0.62 15.89
CA PRO A 45 -6.33 1.69 15.19
C PRO A 45 -5.81 2.76 16.17
N LEU A 46 -4.63 3.32 15.86
CA LEU A 46 -4.05 4.39 16.68
C LEU A 46 -4.85 5.69 16.51
N GLU A 47 -4.93 6.49 17.58
CA GLU A 47 -5.63 7.78 17.59
C GLU A 47 -4.86 8.84 18.38
N GLY A 48 -5.18 10.11 18.14
CA GLY A 48 -4.70 11.25 18.92
C GLY A 48 -3.18 11.32 19.02
N GLN A 49 -2.68 11.63 20.20
CA GLN A 49 -1.24 11.81 20.45
C GLN A 49 -0.40 10.57 20.13
N THR A 50 -0.94 9.38 20.32
CA THR A 50 -0.22 8.14 20.00
C THR A 50 -0.02 8.02 18.50
N ALA A 51 -1.04 8.28 17.70
CA ALA A 51 -0.92 8.30 16.24
C ALA A 51 0.03 9.41 15.77
N LEU A 52 -0.12 10.62 16.31
CA LEU A 52 0.77 11.75 15.98
C LEU A 52 2.25 11.43 16.21
N GLN A 53 2.57 10.82 17.36
CA GLN A 53 3.96 10.44 17.69
C GLN A 53 4.48 9.29 16.82
N THR A 54 3.62 8.34 16.46
CA THR A 54 3.99 7.19 15.64
C THR A 54 4.36 7.60 14.22
N TYR A 55 3.60 8.53 13.63
CA TYR A 55 3.77 8.89 12.21
C TYR A 55 4.66 10.12 11.98
N ARG A 56 4.92 10.95 13.00
CA ARG A 56 5.79 12.12 12.87
C ARG A 56 7.20 11.74 12.42
N GLY A 57 7.66 12.36 11.33
CA GLY A 57 8.99 12.13 10.76
C GLY A 57 9.16 10.81 10.01
N THR A 58 8.07 10.11 9.71
CA THR A 58 8.08 8.90 8.87
C THR A 58 7.86 9.24 7.39
N ALA A 59 8.26 8.34 6.50
CA ALA A 59 8.00 8.45 5.06
C ALA A 59 6.60 7.92 4.68
N SER A 60 5.56 8.30 5.44
CA SER A 60 4.16 8.01 5.19
C SER A 60 3.38 9.27 4.81
N CYS A 61 2.18 9.14 4.25
CA CYS A 61 1.32 10.30 3.99
C CYS A 61 1.01 11.07 5.27
N LEU A 62 0.69 10.38 6.37
CA LEU A 62 0.48 11.04 7.66
C LEU A 62 1.72 11.83 8.10
N GLY A 63 2.94 11.28 7.91
CA GLY A 63 4.18 11.99 8.19
C GLY A 63 4.34 13.27 7.38
N GLY A 64 4.00 13.21 6.09
CA GLY A 64 4.01 14.38 5.18
C GLY A 64 2.98 15.44 5.57
N TYR A 65 1.77 15.05 5.94
CA TYR A 65 0.74 15.97 6.42
C TYR A 65 1.11 16.66 7.73
N ILE A 66 1.61 15.89 8.70
CA ILE A 66 2.08 16.42 10.00
C ILE A 66 3.19 17.45 9.78
N GLU A 67 4.18 17.16 8.95
CA GLU A 67 5.31 18.05 8.64
C GLU A 67 4.82 19.41 8.11
N VAL A 68 3.91 19.40 7.13
CA VAL A 68 3.40 20.64 6.52
C VAL A 68 2.51 21.41 7.51
N ALA A 69 1.63 20.73 8.25
CA ALA A 69 0.76 21.38 9.23
C ALA A 69 1.59 22.04 10.37
N GLU A 70 2.63 21.39 10.85
CA GLU A 70 3.57 21.97 11.83
C GLU A 70 4.29 23.20 11.27
N ALA A 71 4.72 23.15 10.00
CA ALA A 71 5.36 24.29 9.33
C ALA A 71 4.41 25.48 9.13
N GLN A 72 3.11 25.24 9.01
CA GLN A 72 2.06 26.27 8.95
C GLN A 72 1.67 26.82 10.35
N GLN A 73 2.20 26.26 11.43
CA GLN A 73 1.90 26.65 12.81
C GLN A 73 0.41 26.58 13.17
N VAL A 74 -0.30 25.59 12.63
CA VAL A 74 -1.71 25.32 12.95
C VAL A 74 -1.81 24.30 14.10
N ASP A 75 -2.96 24.29 14.77
CA ASP A 75 -3.30 23.23 15.72
C ASP A 75 -3.62 21.95 14.98
N ILE A 76 -2.94 20.85 15.32
CA ILE A 76 -3.20 19.53 14.73
C ILE A 76 -4.11 18.75 15.66
N GLU A 77 -5.30 18.38 15.16
CA GLU A 77 -6.14 17.37 15.79
C GLU A 77 -6.00 16.03 15.05
N MET A 78 -5.15 15.17 15.60
CA MET A 78 -4.94 13.84 15.02
C MET A 78 -6.13 12.95 15.35
N GLY A 79 -6.81 12.46 14.31
CA GLY A 79 -7.89 11.49 14.42
C GLY A 79 -7.40 10.05 14.40
N ILE A 80 -8.22 9.17 13.87
CA ILE A 80 -7.90 7.76 13.68
C ILE A 80 -6.84 7.57 12.58
N ALA A 81 -5.91 6.66 12.82
CA ALA A 81 -4.92 6.20 11.84
C ALA A 81 -5.18 4.71 11.56
N ALA A 82 -6.14 4.43 10.69
CA ALA A 82 -6.60 3.10 10.35
C ALA A 82 -6.05 2.68 8.99
N GLY A 83 -5.05 1.78 8.99
CA GLY A 83 -4.48 1.20 7.78
C GLY A 83 -4.41 -0.31 7.88
N ALA A 84 -4.87 -1.00 6.82
CA ALA A 84 -4.84 -2.46 6.76
C ALA A 84 -4.13 -2.94 5.49
N PRO A 85 -3.29 -4.00 5.57
CA PRO A 85 -2.77 -4.66 4.38
C PRO A 85 -3.91 -5.12 3.45
N PRO A 86 -3.73 -5.10 2.13
CA PRO A 86 -4.74 -5.53 1.18
C PRO A 86 -5.30 -6.91 1.50
N SER A 87 -6.62 -7.07 1.34
CA SER A 87 -7.36 -8.30 1.64
C SER A 87 -8.78 -8.23 1.06
N GLY A 88 -9.72 -9.05 1.52
CA GLY A 88 -11.10 -9.04 1.08
C GLY A 88 -11.88 -7.77 1.45
N PRO A 89 -13.16 -7.67 1.05
CA PRO A 89 -14.00 -6.52 1.34
C PRO A 89 -14.10 -6.22 2.84
N VAL A 90 -14.05 -4.92 3.18
CA VAL A 90 -14.09 -4.44 4.57
C VAL A 90 -15.44 -4.76 5.22
N GLU A 91 -15.41 -5.30 6.44
CA GLU A 91 -16.61 -5.58 7.21
C GLU A 91 -17.35 -4.29 7.58
N ASN A 92 -18.68 -4.34 7.56
CA ASN A 92 -19.52 -3.15 7.70
C ASN A 92 -19.36 -2.42 9.04
N ASP A 93 -19.13 -3.16 10.11
CA ASP A 93 -18.91 -2.61 11.45
C ASP A 93 -17.54 -1.91 11.57
N ALA A 94 -16.50 -2.47 10.97
CA ALA A 94 -15.19 -1.84 10.89
C ALA A 94 -15.25 -0.54 10.08
N PHE A 95 -15.91 -0.57 8.91
CA PHE A 95 -16.12 0.61 8.09
C PHE A 95 -16.92 1.69 8.82
N ALA A 96 -18.03 1.32 9.45
CA ALA A 96 -18.86 2.26 10.23
C ALA A 96 -18.06 2.92 11.36
N TYR A 97 -17.30 2.15 12.13
CA TYR A 97 -16.45 2.66 13.20
C TYR A 97 -15.46 3.71 12.71
N MET A 98 -14.75 3.43 11.62
CA MET A 98 -13.77 4.36 11.04
C MET A 98 -14.43 5.62 10.49
N CYS A 99 -15.56 5.48 9.78
CA CYS A 99 -16.32 6.62 9.27
C CYS A 99 -16.83 7.51 10.40
N ASP A 100 -17.41 6.93 11.44
CA ASP A 100 -17.96 7.70 12.58
C ASP A 100 -16.85 8.49 13.28
N ALA A 101 -15.66 7.90 13.46
CA ALA A 101 -14.51 8.58 14.05
C ALA A 101 -14.05 9.79 13.20
N ILE A 102 -13.96 9.63 11.87
CA ILE A 102 -13.51 10.70 10.96
C ILE A 102 -14.58 11.79 10.80
N VAL A 103 -15.86 11.42 10.70
CA VAL A 103 -16.98 12.37 10.65
C VAL A 103 -17.09 13.17 11.94
N ALA A 104 -16.86 12.54 13.10
CA ALA A 104 -16.81 13.26 14.38
C ALA A 104 -15.60 14.22 14.46
N LEU A 105 -14.46 13.89 13.88
CA LEU A 105 -13.32 14.80 13.75
C LEU A 105 -13.68 16.01 12.88
N ALA A 106 -14.34 15.78 11.73
CA ALA A 106 -14.74 16.83 10.80
C ALA A 106 -15.59 17.92 11.46
N GLY A 107 -16.45 17.57 12.42
CA GLY A 107 -17.32 18.49 13.13
C GLY A 107 -16.63 19.46 14.12
N ARG A 108 -15.31 19.39 14.29
CA ARG A 108 -14.56 20.18 15.31
C ARG A 108 -13.24 20.75 14.83
N VAL A 109 -13.03 20.79 13.51
CA VAL A 109 -11.82 21.31 12.87
C VAL A 109 -12.19 22.28 11.75
N ASP A 110 -11.23 23.11 11.33
CA ASP A 110 -11.41 24.11 10.26
C ASP A 110 -11.08 23.54 8.87
N GLY A 111 -10.54 22.32 8.80
CA GLY A 111 -10.26 21.61 7.57
C GLY A 111 -9.66 20.22 7.82
N LEU A 112 -9.70 19.35 6.81
CA LEU A 112 -9.26 17.96 6.89
C LEU A 112 -8.16 17.63 5.87
N LEU A 113 -7.16 16.91 6.33
CA LEU A 113 -6.15 16.22 5.53
C LEU A 113 -6.33 14.71 5.74
N LEU A 114 -6.74 13.99 4.70
CA LEU A 114 -7.07 12.57 4.78
C LEU A 114 -6.10 11.73 3.95
N ASP A 115 -5.50 10.74 4.58
CA ASP A 115 -4.75 9.69 3.91
C ASP A 115 -5.70 8.51 3.62
N LEU A 116 -6.10 8.40 2.36
CA LEU A 116 -7.00 7.36 1.86
C LEU A 116 -6.25 6.51 0.83
N HIS A 117 -6.78 5.33 0.50
CA HIS A 117 -6.20 4.52 -0.56
C HIS A 117 -6.83 4.81 -1.93
N GLY A 118 -8.14 4.86 -1.99
CA GLY A 118 -8.92 5.01 -3.22
C GLY A 118 -9.35 3.71 -3.87
N ALA A 119 -9.09 2.57 -3.22
CA ALA A 119 -9.50 1.24 -3.71
C ALA A 119 -10.16 0.39 -2.61
N MET A 120 -10.74 1.03 -1.60
CA MET A 120 -11.47 0.35 -0.54
C MET A 120 -12.88 -0.02 -0.99
N THR A 121 -13.14 -1.32 -1.04
CA THR A 121 -14.49 -1.88 -1.19
C THR A 121 -14.94 -2.49 0.13
N THR A 122 -16.19 -2.29 0.49
CA THR A 122 -16.79 -2.87 1.68
C THR A 122 -17.81 -3.95 1.32
N LYS A 123 -18.37 -4.61 2.31
CA LYS A 123 -19.49 -5.56 2.07
C LYS A 123 -20.74 -4.88 1.50
N THR A 124 -20.86 -3.55 1.59
CA THR A 124 -22.06 -2.79 1.17
C THR A 124 -21.76 -1.75 0.09
N TYR A 125 -20.57 -1.16 0.10
CA TYR A 125 -20.19 -0.06 -0.79
C TYR A 125 -19.03 -0.46 -1.68
N ASP A 126 -19.18 -0.27 -2.99
CA ASP A 126 -18.11 -0.46 -3.97
C ASP A 126 -17.03 0.63 -3.83
N ASP A 127 -17.40 1.83 -3.37
CA ASP A 127 -16.54 2.98 -3.12
C ASP A 127 -16.63 3.38 -1.64
N GLY A 128 -15.72 2.85 -0.81
CA GLY A 128 -15.65 3.15 0.62
C GLY A 128 -15.17 4.57 0.89
N GLU A 129 -14.22 5.06 0.14
CA GLU A 129 -13.67 6.40 0.30
C GLU A 129 -14.68 7.48 -0.11
N GLY A 130 -15.35 7.30 -1.25
CA GLY A 130 -16.40 8.21 -1.68
C GLY A 130 -17.57 8.24 -0.68
N GLU A 131 -17.96 7.10 -0.10
CA GLU A 131 -18.99 7.05 0.93
C GLU A 131 -18.57 7.79 2.21
N LEU A 132 -17.31 7.66 2.66
CA LEU A 132 -16.77 8.46 3.77
C LEU A 132 -16.87 9.96 3.46
N LEU A 133 -16.37 10.38 2.30
CA LEU A 133 -16.35 11.80 1.88
C LEU A 133 -17.77 12.36 1.78
N ARG A 134 -18.71 11.59 1.25
CA ARG A 134 -20.13 11.96 1.21
C ARG A 134 -20.73 12.17 2.61
N ARG A 135 -20.40 11.30 3.57
CA ARG A 135 -20.86 11.45 4.97
C ARG A 135 -20.29 12.71 5.60
N ILE A 136 -19.03 13.02 5.36
CA ILE A 136 -18.41 14.27 5.83
C ILE A 136 -19.13 15.47 5.23
N ARG A 137 -19.34 15.52 3.91
CA ARG A 137 -20.06 16.63 3.24
C ARG A 137 -21.50 16.78 3.73
N GLN A 138 -22.17 15.68 4.03
CA GLN A 138 -23.53 15.74 4.57
C GLN A 138 -23.59 16.43 5.94
N GLN A 139 -22.57 16.23 6.80
CA GLN A 139 -22.50 16.84 8.13
C GLN A 139 -21.85 18.23 8.10
N CYS A 140 -20.82 18.42 7.29
CA CYS A 140 -20.00 19.62 7.19
C CYS A 140 -19.87 20.05 5.72
N PRO A 141 -20.90 20.65 5.10
CA PRO A 141 -20.93 20.91 3.65
C PRO A 141 -19.77 21.76 3.11
N GLU A 142 -19.33 22.75 3.89
CA GLU A 142 -18.33 23.74 3.48
C GLU A 142 -16.91 23.45 4.05
N LEU A 143 -16.73 22.32 4.73
CA LEU A 143 -15.43 22.00 5.34
C LEU A 143 -14.39 21.74 4.24
N PRO A 144 -13.23 22.44 4.20
CA PRO A 144 -12.16 22.15 3.27
C PRO A 144 -11.58 20.75 3.49
N ILE A 145 -11.45 19.96 2.41
CA ILE A 145 -10.95 18.59 2.45
C ILE A 145 -9.88 18.36 1.40
N ALA A 146 -8.69 17.93 1.84
CA ALA A 146 -7.66 17.41 0.95
C ALA A 146 -7.44 15.92 1.19
N ILE A 147 -7.25 15.17 0.11
CA ILE A 147 -6.99 13.73 0.17
C ILE A 147 -5.71 13.35 -0.58
N SER A 148 -4.97 12.38 -0.06
CA SER A 148 -3.93 11.66 -0.78
C SER A 148 -4.39 10.23 -1.06
N LEU A 149 -4.10 9.74 -2.27
CA LEU A 149 -4.48 8.42 -2.75
C LEU A 149 -3.28 7.65 -3.27
N ASP A 150 -3.36 6.33 -3.20
CA ASP A 150 -2.47 5.44 -3.92
C ASP A 150 -2.74 5.51 -5.44
N MET A 151 -1.72 5.25 -6.27
CA MET A 151 -1.90 5.22 -7.71
C MET A 151 -2.73 4.04 -8.22
N HIS A 152 -3.00 3.06 -7.36
CA HIS A 152 -3.93 1.96 -7.62
C HIS A 152 -5.40 2.32 -7.32
N ALA A 153 -5.70 3.57 -7.00
CA ALA A 153 -7.07 4.02 -6.77
C ALA A 153 -7.97 3.78 -7.98
N ASN A 154 -9.19 3.30 -7.72
CA ASN A 154 -10.29 3.22 -8.67
C ASN A 154 -11.14 4.48 -8.48
N ILE A 155 -10.85 5.53 -9.23
CA ILE A 155 -11.45 6.85 -9.04
C ILE A 155 -12.92 6.86 -9.42
N THR A 156 -13.76 7.45 -8.56
CA THR A 156 -15.19 7.61 -8.75
C THR A 156 -15.60 9.10 -8.76
N GLU A 157 -16.76 9.38 -9.32
CA GLU A 157 -17.39 10.71 -9.25
C GLU A 157 -17.61 11.12 -7.77
N GLN A 158 -17.95 10.17 -6.91
CA GLN A 158 -18.24 10.45 -5.51
C GLN A 158 -16.98 10.87 -4.74
N MET A 159 -15.81 10.31 -5.04
CA MET A 159 -14.54 10.77 -4.47
C MET A 159 -14.21 12.18 -4.92
N VAL A 160 -14.23 12.45 -6.23
CA VAL A 160 -13.80 13.73 -6.79
C VAL A 160 -14.74 14.88 -6.43
N SER A 161 -16.07 14.64 -6.39
CA SER A 161 -17.05 15.68 -6.10
C SER A 161 -17.14 16.05 -4.60
N ASN A 162 -16.58 15.25 -3.70
CA ASN A 162 -16.66 15.47 -2.26
C ASN A 162 -15.32 15.88 -1.60
N CYS A 163 -14.28 16.16 -2.37
CA CYS A 163 -13.05 16.79 -1.87
C CYS A 163 -12.71 18.06 -2.65
N ASP A 164 -11.81 18.88 -2.10
CA ASP A 164 -11.36 20.14 -2.72
C ASP A 164 -9.98 20.00 -3.32
N VAL A 165 -9.14 19.12 -2.77
CA VAL A 165 -7.78 18.81 -3.22
C VAL A 165 -7.59 17.31 -3.25
N LEU A 166 -7.05 16.79 -4.35
CA LEU A 166 -6.76 15.37 -4.54
C LEU A 166 -5.40 15.20 -5.19
N THR A 167 -4.54 14.37 -4.58
CA THR A 167 -3.24 13.98 -5.15
C THR A 167 -3.05 12.47 -5.07
N GLY A 168 -2.44 11.88 -6.09
CA GLY A 168 -2.05 10.47 -6.13
C GLY A 168 -0.54 10.27 -6.11
N TYR A 169 -0.08 9.08 -5.74
CA TYR A 169 1.32 8.69 -5.85
C TYR A 169 1.77 8.71 -7.31
N HIS A 170 3.02 9.11 -7.53
CA HIS A 170 3.67 9.07 -8.84
C HIS A 170 4.58 7.87 -9.01
N THR A 171 4.76 7.06 -7.97
CA THR A 171 5.73 5.97 -8.01
C THR A 171 5.13 4.63 -7.59
N TYR A 172 5.52 3.58 -8.31
CA TYR A 172 5.34 2.19 -7.94
C TYR A 172 6.66 1.45 -8.21
N PRO A 173 7.40 1.11 -7.16
CA PRO A 173 7.12 1.11 -5.71
C PRO A 173 6.80 2.50 -5.12
N HIS A 174 6.00 2.52 -4.03
CA HIS A 174 5.50 3.75 -3.40
C HIS A 174 6.57 4.44 -2.53
N ILE A 175 7.53 5.10 -3.17
CA ILE A 175 8.62 5.80 -2.48
C ILE A 175 8.33 7.29 -2.26
N ASP A 176 7.16 7.76 -2.69
CA ASP A 176 6.75 9.18 -2.69
C ASP A 176 5.50 9.48 -1.85
N MET A 177 5.11 8.58 -0.93
CA MET A 177 3.92 8.74 -0.09
C MET A 177 3.93 10.06 0.69
N ASP A 178 5.00 10.35 1.42
CA ASP A 178 5.15 11.59 2.18
C ASP A 178 5.17 12.84 1.29
N SER A 179 5.82 12.77 0.13
CA SER A 179 5.85 13.89 -0.83
C SER A 179 4.49 14.12 -1.49
N THR A 180 3.71 13.09 -1.74
CA THR A 180 2.33 13.19 -2.23
C THR A 180 1.44 13.93 -1.23
N ALA A 181 1.50 13.55 0.04
CA ALA A 181 0.79 14.26 1.11
C ALA A 181 1.25 15.72 1.25
N ARG A 182 2.56 15.99 1.14
CA ARG A 182 3.07 17.38 1.14
C ARG A 182 2.53 18.20 -0.04
N ARG A 183 2.38 17.61 -1.23
CA ARG A 183 1.76 18.28 -2.40
C ARG A 183 0.30 18.62 -2.11
N ALA A 184 -0.49 17.66 -1.63
CA ALA A 184 -1.87 17.90 -1.23
C ALA A 184 -1.98 19.00 -0.18
N ALA A 185 -1.22 18.89 0.93
CA ALA A 185 -1.25 19.86 2.01
C ALA A 185 -0.83 21.27 1.55
N LYS A 186 0.17 21.39 0.66
CA LYS A 186 0.57 22.69 0.12
C LYS A 186 -0.57 23.37 -0.62
N VAL A 187 -1.22 22.68 -1.54
CA VAL A 187 -2.37 23.23 -2.30
C VAL A 187 -3.52 23.56 -1.35
N PHE A 188 -3.78 22.67 -0.37
CA PHE A 188 -4.81 22.87 0.65
C PHE A 188 -4.59 24.17 1.45
N PHE A 189 -3.39 24.41 1.97
CA PHE A 189 -3.09 25.65 2.69
C PHE A 189 -3.05 26.88 1.78
N ASP A 190 -2.63 26.73 0.53
CA ASP A 190 -2.71 27.84 -0.45
C ASP A 190 -4.18 28.19 -0.75
N MET A 191 -5.07 27.21 -0.81
CA MET A 191 -6.52 27.42 -0.94
C MET A 191 -7.11 28.10 0.29
N LEU A 192 -6.82 27.61 1.52
CA LEU A 192 -7.29 28.21 2.76
C LEU A 192 -6.86 29.69 2.92
N ASN A 193 -5.69 30.02 2.41
CA ASN A 193 -5.16 31.38 2.41
C ASN A 193 -5.67 32.24 1.24
N GLY A 194 -6.57 31.71 0.39
CA GLY A 194 -7.13 32.41 -0.75
C GLY A 194 -6.12 32.69 -1.89
N ARG A 195 -4.99 31.95 -1.93
CA ARG A 195 -3.94 32.11 -2.96
C ARG A 195 -4.27 31.37 -4.26
N VAL A 196 -5.02 30.28 -4.15
CA VAL A 196 -5.47 29.45 -5.27
C VAL A 196 -6.92 29.04 -5.06
N LYS A 197 -7.59 28.70 -6.17
CA LYS A 197 -8.95 28.14 -6.21
C LYS A 197 -8.93 26.82 -6.97
N PRO A 198 -8.65 25.70 -6.31
CA PRO A 198 -8.52 24.42 -6.99
C PRO A 198 -9.81 24.02 -7.69
N VAL A 199 -9.68 23.57 -8.94
CA VAL A 199 -10.76 22.96 -9.72
C VAL A 199 -10.28 21.60 -10.22
N LEU A 200 -10.99 20.55 -9.84
CA LEU A 200 -10.70 19.18 -10.24
C LEU A 200 -11.43 18.81 -11.53
N ARG A 201 -10.77 18.07 -12.42
CA ARG A 201 -11.37 17.36 -13.54
C ARG A 201 -10.79 15.96 -13.59
N TRP A 202 -11.62 15.00 -13.97
CA TRP A 202 -11.21 13.61 -14.06
C TRP A 202 -11.95 12.88 -15.18
N SER A 203 -11.40 11.77 -15.61
CA SER A 203 -12.10 10.76 -16.40
C SER A 203 -11.34 9.44 -16.32
N ASN A 204 -11.98 8.36 -16.73
CA ASN A 204 -11.39 7.02 -16.81
C ASN A 204 -11.33 6.52 -18.26
N ALA A 205 -10.46 5.55 -18.50
CA ALA A 205 -10.41 4.78 -19.74
C ALA A 205 -10.94 3.36 -19.47
N PRO A 206 -11.66 2.73 -20.42
CA PRO A 206 -12.16 1.37 -20.25
C PRO A 206 -11.04 0.33 -20.41
N MET A 207 -10.05 0.37 -19.47
CA MET A 207 -8.92 -0.54 -19.46
C MET A 207 -8.51 -0.90 -18.03
N LEU A 208 -8.09 -2.15 -17.85
CA LEU A 208 -7.60 -2.72 -16.61
C LEU A 208 -6.12 -3.11 -16.78
N PRO A 209 -5.17 -2.24 -16.46
CA PRO A 209 -3.75 -2.57 -16.52
C PRO A 209 -3.42 -3.74 -15.60
N HIS A 210 -2.61 -4.69 -16.07
CA HIS A 210 -2.11 -5.76 -15.20
C HIS A 210 -1.09 -5.19 -14.19
N VAL A 211 -1.17 -5.57 -12.90
CA VAL A 211 -0.34 -4.98 -11.82
C VAL A 211 1.15 -5.09 -12.11
N MET A 212 1.62 -6.18 -12.72
CA MET A 212 3.02 -6.35 -13.14
C MET A 212 3.47 -5.36 -14.24
N ARG A 213 2.54 -4.61 -14.86
CA ARG A 213 2.83 -3.60 -15.90
C ARG A 213 2.55 -2.18 -15.43
N GLN A 214 2.30 -2.01 -14.13
CA GLN A 214 2.02 -0.71 -13.53
C GLN A 214 3.26 -0.05 -12.90
N GLY A 215 4.40 -0.73 -12.89
CA GLY A 215 5.66 -0.18 -12.37
C GLY A 215 6.04 1.14 -13.06
N THR A 216 6.47 2.13 -12.27
CA THR A 216 6.78 3.48 -12.80
C THR A 216 8.22 3.63 -13.30
N ASP A 217 9.03 2.57 -13.15
CA ASP A 217 10.34 2.43 -13.82
C ASP A 217 10.21 1.85 -15.23
N ASP A 218 9.03 1.29 -15.56
CA ASP A 218 8.80 0.55 -16.80
C ASP A 218 7.78 1.28 -17.70
N GLU A 219 7.99 1.19 -19.03
CA GLU A 219 7.00 1.67 -19.99
C GLU A 219 5.79 0.72 -20.04
N PRO A 220 4.58 1.24 -20.28
CA PRO A 220 4.26 2.61 -20.68
C PRO A 220 4.02 3.59 -19.50
N ASN A 221 3.91 3.08 -18.26
CA ASN A 221 3.54 3.91 -17.11
C ASN A 221 4.61 4.97 -16.76
N ALA A 222 5.89 4.64 -16.95
CA ALA A 222 6.99 5.57 -16.73
C ALA A 222 6.82 6.89 -17.51
N SER A 223 6.44 6.82 -18.76
CA SER A 223 6.21 8.02 -19.60
C SER A 223 4.98 8.83 -19.16
N LEU A 224 3.90 8.14 -18.75
CA LEU A 224 2.68 8.80 -18.28
C LEU A 224 2.93 9.55 -16.95
N GLN A 225 3.63 8.93 -16.00
CA GLN A 225 3.96 9.57 -14.73
C GLN A 225 4.95 10.72 -14.91
N ARG A 226 5.96 10.59 -15.78
CA ARG A 226 6.86 11.72 -16.12
C ARG A 226 6.07 12.91 -16.67
N ARG A 227 5.13 12.67 -17.59
CA ARG A 227 4.31 13.75 -18.16
C ARG A 227 3.43 14.41 -17.10
N ALA A 228 2.81 13.65 -16.20
CA ALA A 228 2.04 14.19 -15.08
C ALA A 228 2.90 15.08 -14.18
N ILE A 229 4.10 14.63 -13.81
CA ILE A 229 5.06 15.41 -13.01
C ILE A 229 5.49 16.69 -13.72
N ASP A 230 5.72 16.66 -15.03
CA ASP A 230 6.12 17.84 -15.80
C ASP A 230 5.00 18.89 -15.85
N LEU A 231 3.74 18.47 -15.98
CA LEU A 231 2.57 19.33 -15.90
C LEU A 231 2.44 19.98 -14.50
N GLU A 232 2.61 19.22 -13.41
CA GLU A 232 2.59 19.76 -12.05
C GLU A 232 3.65 20.84 -11.82
N ARG A 233 4.84 20.67 -12.39
CA ARG A 233 5.96 21.60 -12.18
C ARG A 233 5.79 22.93 -12.89
N SER A 234 5.04 22.98 -13.96
CA SER A 234 5.05 24.13 -14.87
C SER A 234 3.69 24.77 -15.12
N GLU A 235 2.58 24.02 -14.95
CA GLU A 235 1.32 24.44 -15.58
C GLU A 235 0.08 24.32 -14.70
N CYS A 236 0.10 23.53 -13.59
CA CYS A 236 -1.11 23.28 -12.79
C CYS A 236 -0.80 22.99 -11.31
N LEU A 237 -1.86 22.85 -10.52
CA LEU A 237 -1.76 22.54 -9.07
C LEU A 237 -1.49 21.08 -8.78
N GLY A 238 -1.89 20.18 -9.67
CA GLY A 238 -1.66 18.74 -9.53
C GLY A 238 -2.19 17.95 -10.72
N VAL A 239 -1.49 16.86 -11.08
CA VAL A 239 -1.97 15.84 -12.03
C VAL A 239 -1.61 14.48 -11.50
N SER A 240 -2.59 13.61 -11.35
CA SER A 240 -2.41 12.26 -10.86
C SER A 240 -2.91 11.25 -11.88
N VAL A 241 -2.05 10.29 -12.21
CA VAL A 241 -2.36 9.15 -13.08
C VAL A 241 -2.56 7.94 -12.20
N PHE A 242 -3.76 7.38 -12.24
CA PHE A 242 -4.15 6.20 -11.49
C PHE A 242 -4.27 5.02 -12.44
N THR A 243 -3.48 3.99 -12.20
CA THR A 243 -3.55 2.75 -13.00
C THR A 243 -4.75 1.89 -12.62
N GLY A 244 -5.35 2.15 -11.48
CA GLY A 244 -6.44 1.38 -10.92
C GLY A 244 -6.01 0.04 -10.33
N PHE A 245 -6.89 -0.59 -9.56
CA PHE A 245 -6.69 -1.89 -8.96
C PHE A 245 -7.58 -2.95 -9.64
N PRO A 246 -7.02 -3.79 -10.51
CA PRO A 246 -7.82 -4.69 -11.35
C PRO A 246 -8.39 -5.90 -10.60
N HIS A 247 -8.01 -6.14 -9.33
CA HIS A 247 -8.56 -7.20 -8.48
C HIS A 247 -9.82 -6.78 -7.72
N ALA A 248 -10.31 -5.56 -7.92
CA ALA A 248 -11.62 -5.12 -7.44
C ALA A 248 -12.65 -5.32 -8.55
N ASP A 249 -13.61 -6.25 -8.36
CA ASP A 249 -14.73 -6.47 -9.27
C ASP A 249 -15.84 -5.46 -8.99
N ILE A 250 -15.59 -4.21 -9.38
CA ILE A 250 -16.49 -3.08 -9.25
C ILE A 250 -16.61 -2.31 -10.56
N TYR A 251 -17.68 -1.52 -10.72
CA TYR A 251 -17.97 -0.81 -11.96
C TYR A 251 -16.87 0.19 -12.36
N ASP A 252 -16.32 0.94 -11.39
CA ASP A 252 -15.35 2.02 -11.64
C ASP A 252 -13.88 1.54 -11.61
N ALA A 253 -13.63 0.21 -11.56
CA ALA A 253 -12.27 -0.31 -11.61
C ALA A 253 -11.57 0.05 -12.92
N GLY A 254 -10.35 0.59 -12.81
CA GLY A 254 -9.50 0.80 -13.97
C GLY A 254 -8.72 2.11 -14.00
N PHE A 255 -8.13 2.35 -15.17
CA PHE A 255 -7.23 3.47 -15.39
C PHE A 255 -7.99 4.81 -15.40
N SER A 256 -7.50 5.78 -14.64
CA SER A 256 -8.08 7.13 -14.59
C SER A 256 -7.00 8.22 -14.43
N VAL A 257 -7.40 9.45 -14.72
CA VAL A 257 -6.56 10.65 -14.56
C VAL A 257 -7.37 11.72 -13.86
N VAL A 258 -6.76 12.35 -12.86
CA VAL A 258 -7.30 13.54 -12.20
C VAL A 258 -6.33 14.70 -12.44
N ALA A 259 -6.83 15.86 -12.86
CA ALA A 259 -6.05 17.09 -12.99
C ALA A 259 -6.70 18.21 -12.17
N MET A 260 -5.86 19.03 -11.54
CA MET A 260 -6.24 20.13 -10.67
C MET A 260 -5.56 21.42 -11.13
N THR A 261 -6.34 22.46 -11.40
CA THR A 261 -5.85 23.76 -11.84
C THR A 261 -6.39 24.90 -10.96
N ASP A 262 -5.80 26.07 -11.06
CA ASP A 262 -6.26 27.29 -10.37
C ASP A 262 -7.36 27.96 -11.20
N ASP A 263 -8.63 27.66 -10.88
CA ASP A 263 -9.86 28.20 -11.51
C ASP A 263 -9.93 28.04 -13.04
N GLU A 264 -9.23 27.03 -13.61
CA GLU A 264 -9.18 26.79 -15.06
C GLU A 264 -9.68 25.39 -15.46
N PRO A 265 -11.00 25.10 -15.36
CA PRO A 265 -11.53 23.76 -15.60
C PRO A 265 -11.31 23.20 -17.00
N THR A 266 -11.25 24.06 -18.02
CA THR A 266 -11.01 23.64 -19.40
C THR A 266 -9.57 23.17 -19.61
N VAL A 267 -8.61 23.82 -18.93
CA VAL A 267 -7.20 23.43 -18.96
C VAL A 267 -7.04 22.08 -18.23
N ALA A 268 -7.62 21.93 -17.05
CA ALA A 268 -7.61 20.66 -16.32
C ALA A 268 -8.16 19.50 -17.18
N GLN A 269 -9.31 19.73 -17.87
CA GLN A 269 -9.89 18.72 -18.76
C GLN A 269 -8.98 18.37 -19.94
N SER A 270 -8.21 19.34 -20.46
CA SER A 270 -7.28 19.07 -21.57
C SER A 270 -6.15 18.12 -21.15
N TYR A 271 -5.61 18.28 -19.93
CA TYR A 271 -4.58 17.39 -19.39
C TYR A 271 -5.11 15.98 -19.13
N VAL A 272 -6.33 15.87 -18.59
CA VAL A 272 -7.01 14.58 -18.43
C VAL A 272 -7.12 13.86 -19.78
N ASN A 273 -7.62 14.56 -20.80
CA ASN A 273 -7.80 13.97 -22.13
C ASN A 273 -6.47 13.57 -22.79
N GLU A 274 -5.43 14.39 -22.66
CA GLU A 274 -4.08 14.10 -23.18
C GLU A 274 -3.54 12.78 -22.60
N LEU A 275 -3.52 12.65 -21.27
CA LEU A 275 -2.95 11.48 -20.59
C LEU A 275 -3.78 10.21 -20.82
N LEU A 276 -5.11 10.33 -20.83
CA LEU A 276 -5.98 9.20 -21.16
C LEU A 276 -5.79 8.72 -22.60
N GLN A 277 -5.61 9.64 -23.54
CA GLN A 277 -5.33 9.29 -24.93
C GLN A 277 -3.98 8.56 -25.06
N GLN A 278 -2.94 9.01 -24.38
CA GLN A 278 -1.62 8.35 -24.36
C GLN A 278 -1.74 6.95 -23.76
N ALA A 279 -2.40 6.80 -22.61
CA ALA A 279 -2.62 5.51 -21.97
C ALA A 279 -3.39 4.54 -22.87
N TRP A 280 -4.47 5.03 -23.50
CA TRP A 280 -5.28 4.22 -24.42
C TRP A 280 -4.51 3.75 -25.66
N GLN A 281 -3.64 4.60 -26.21
CA GLN A 281 -2.76 4.21 -27.32
C GLN A 281 -1.77 3.12 -26.93
N ALA A 282 -1.25 3.17 -25.69
CA ALA A 282 -0.32 2.20 -25.14
C ALA A 282 -0.97 0.99 -24.44
N ARG A 283 -2.32 0.85 -24.48
CA ARG A 283 -3.05 -0.17 -23.69
C ARG A 283 -2.59 -1.61 -23.91
N GLY A 284 -2.07 -1.93 -25.08
CA GLY A 284 -1.50 -3.26 -25.38
C GLY A 284 -0.27 -3.60 -24.56
N ASP A 285 0.51 -2.58 -24.16
CA ASP A 285 1.75 -2.75 -23.41
C ASP A 285 1.49 -2.92 -21.90
N PHE A 286 0.25 -2.65 -21.44
CA PHE A 286 -0.20 -2.97 -20.09
C PHE A 286 -0.63 -4.44 -19.91
N VAL A 287 -0.57 -5.25 -20.94
CA VAL A 287 -0.84 -6.69 -20.87
C VAL A 287 0.41 -7.44 -20.44
N TYR A 288 0.29 -8.24 -19.38
CA TYR A 288 1.37 -9.09 -18.89
C TYR A 288 1.30 -10.47 -19.53
N GLN A 289 2.45 -10.99 -19.96
CA GLN A 289 2.58 -12.34 -20.51
C GLN A 289 3.10 -13.27 -19.42
N ILE A 290 2.28 -14.27 -19.09
CA ILE A 290 2.62 -15.27 -18.07
C ILE A 290 3.61 -16.28 -18.65
N GLU A 291 4.69 -16.55 -17.90
CA GLU A 291 5.60 -17.66 -18.15
C GLU A 291 5.19 -18.89 -17.33
N ASP A 292 5.39 -20.09 -17.84
CA ASP A 292 5.12 -21.28 -17.05
C ASP A 292 6.22 -21.51 -15.98
N LEU A 293 5.79 -22.08 -14.83
CA LEU A 293 6.65 -22.24 -13.65
C LEU A 293 7.91 -23.10 -13.93
N GLY A 294 7.79 -24.12 -14.79
CA GLY A 294 8.94 -24.96 -15.15
C GLY A 294 10.02 -24.19 -15.93
N THR A 295 9.60 -23.34 -16.86
CA THR A 295 10.50 -22.44 -17.59
C THR A 295 11.16 -21.45 -16.64
N SER A 296 10.40 -20.85 -15.71
CA SER A 296 10.92 -19.93 -14.70
C SER A 296 11.97 -20.59 -13.81
N MET A 297 11.77 -21.85 -13.38
CA MET A 297 12.78 -22.59 -12.59
C MET A 297 14.05 -22.85 -13.40
N GLN A 298 13.98 -23.24 -14.68
CA GLN A 298 15.14 -23.42 -15.54
C GLN A 298 15.93 -22.12 -15.75
N ARG A 299 15.22 -20.99 -15.88
CA ARG A 299 15.85 -19.67 -15.94
C ARG A 299 16.56 -19.33 -14.63
N ALA A 300 15.95 -19.64 -13.48
CA ALA A 300 16.56 -19.42 -12.18
C ALA A 300 17.86 -20.20 -12.01
N GLU A 301 17.91 -21.49 -12.38
CA GLU A 301 19.12 -22.30 -12.37
C GLU A 301 20.21 -21.72 -13.30
N THR A 302 19.84 -21.34 -14.52
CA THR A 302 20.75 -20.73 -15.49
C THR A 302 21.33 -19.41 -14.96
N ALA A 303 20.48 -18.56 -14.39
CA ALA A 303 20.87 -17.29 -13.79
C ALA A 303 21.84 -17.49 -12.62
N ALA A 304 21.59 -18.47 -11.76
CA ALA A 304 22.47 -18.77 -10.62
C ALA A 304 23.85 -19.26 -11.08
N ALA A 305 23.91 -20.06 -12.13
CA ALA A 305 25.18 -20.56 -12.71
C ALA A 305 25.98 -19.48 -13.47
N ALA A 306 25.35 -18.40 -13.92
CA ALA A 306 26.00 -17.32 -14.65
C ALA A 306 26.92 -16.50 -13.72
N PRO A 307 27.97 -15.80 -14.25
CA PRO A 307 28.77 -14.88 -13.43
C PRO A 307 27.95 -13.74 -12.86
N GLY A 308 28.24 -13.33 -11.62
CA GLY A 308 27.58 -12.20 -10.95
C GLY A 308 27.58 -12.38 -9.43
N THR A 309 27.14 -11.35 -8.72
CA THR A 309 27.06 -11.34 -7.25
C THR A 309 25.61 -11.15 -6.83
N GLY A 310 25.26 -11.65 -5.65
CA GLY A 310 23.91 -11.58 -5.08
C GLY A 310 23.04 -12.79 -5.47
N PRO A 311 21.86 -12.91 -4.86
CA PRO A 311 20.92 -13.99 -5.12
C PRO A 311 20.15 -13.79 -6.43
N VAL A 312 19.66 -14.90 -6.99
CA VAL A 312 18.56 -14.87 -7.95
C VAL A 312 17.27 -14.70 -7.16
N ILE A 313 16.52 -13.63 -7.44
CA ILE A 313 15.19 -13.41 -6.84
C ILE A 313 14.17 -14.21 -7.66
N VAL A 314 13.37 -15.02 -6.97
CA VAL A 314 12.24 -15.76 -7.55
C VAL A 314 10.95 -15.16 -7.01
N LEU A 315 10.13 -14.58 -7.87
CA LEU A 315 8.90 -13.92 -7.46
C LEU A 315 7.71 -14.88 -7.54
N ASP A 316 7.10 -15.16 -6.41
CA ASP A 316 5.74 -15.70 -6.34
C ASP A 316 4.76 -14.51 -6.41
N HIS A 317 4.62 -13.96 -7.61
CA HIS A 317 3.83 -12.75 -7.83
C HIS A 317 2.31 -13.00 -7.85
N TYR A 318 1.87 -14.26 -7.93
CA TYR A 318 0.44 -14.61 -7.86
C TYR A 318 -0.11 -14.51 -6.44
N ASP A 319 0.70 -14.80 -5.42
CA ASP A 319 0.31 -14.75 -4.01
C ASP A 319 0.91 -13.53 -3.30
N ASN A 320 0.82 -12.38 -3.96
CA ASN A 320 1.29 -11.11 -3.39
C ASN A 320 0.29 -10.53 -2.40
N THR A 321 0.71 -10.35 -1.17
CA THR A 321 -0.09 -9.73 -0.09
C THR A 321 -0.49 -8.29 -0.39
N ALA A 322 0.37 -7.52 -1.08
CA ALA A 322 0.04 -6.16 -1.50
C ALA A 322 -1.02 -6.10 -2.61
N SER A 323 -1.54 -7.24 -3.05
CA SER A 323 -2.72 -7.32 -3.91
C SER A 323 -3.80 -8.22 -3.30
N GLY A 324 -3.78 -8.41 -1.97
CA GLY A 324 -4.75 -9.22 -1.26
C GLY A 324 -4.55 -10.73 -1.39
N GLY A 325 -3.35 -11.19 -1.78
CA GLY A 325 -2.97 -12.60 -1.76
C GLY A 325 -2.98 -13.17 -0.34
N THR A 326 -3.13 -14.48 -0.24
CA THR A 326 -3.28 -15.20 1.05
C THR A 326 -1.95 -15.45 1.75
N MET A 327 -0.82 -15.33 1.05
CA MET A 327 0.53 -15.73 1.52
C MET A 327 0.63 -17.19 1.97
N ASP A 328 -0.23 -18.06 1.51
CA ASP A 328 -0.21 -19.48 1.90
C ASP A 328 -0.12 -20.45 0.72
N THR A 329 -0.09 -19.97 -0.53
CA THR A 329 0.07 -20.84 -1.69
C THR A 329 1.46 -21.47 -1.75
N THR A 330 1.54 -22.73 -2.16
CA THR A 330 2.74 -23.57 -2.02
C THR A 330 3.43 -23.94 -3.34
N GLU A 331 2.85 -23.57 -4.47
CA GLU A 331 3.26 -24.00 -5.81
C GLU A 331 4.71 -23.64 -6.13
N VAL A 332 5.12 -22.39 -5.87
CA VAL A 332 6.50 -21.94 -6.15
C VAL A 332 7.50 -22.60 -5.19
N LEU A 333 7.15 -22.76 -3.90
CA LEU A 333 8.01 -23.49 -2.96
C LEU A 333 8.17 -24.96 -3.37
N SER A 334 7.08 -25.61 -3.82
CA SER A 334 7.11 -26.99 -4.31
C SER A 334 8.04 -27.12 -5.50
N ALA A 335 7.93 -26.21 -6.47
CA ALA A 335 8.82 -26.20 -7.64
C ALA A 335 10.30 -25.99 -7.27
N ILE A 336 10.60 -25.10 -6.31
CA ILE A 336 11.97 -24.90 -5.78
C ILE A 336 12.52 -26.20 -5.18
N LEU A 337 11.72 -26.91 -4.39
CA LEU A 337 12.14 -28.16 -3.75
C LEU A 337 12.28 -29.30 -4.76
N GLU A 338 11.37 -29.41 -5.73
CA GLU A 338 11.42 -30.41 -6.81
C GLU A 338 12.62 -30.19 -7.74
N ALA A 339 12.94 -28.94 -8.07
CA ALA A 339 14.14 -28.59 -8.82
C ALA A 339 15.44 -28.82 -8.02
N GLY A 340 15.34 -29.04 -6.70
CA GLY A 340 16.48 -29.27 -5.83
C GLY A 340 17.41 -28.07 -5.67
N LEU A 341 16.87 -26.85 -5.76
CA LEU A 341 17.65 -25.62 -5.58
C LEU A 341 18.26 -25.58 -4.18
N GLN A 342 19.51 -25.15 -4.10
CA GLN A 342 20.28 -25.14 -2.87
C GLN A 342 20.50 -23.71 -2.37
N ARG A 343 20.65 -23.55 -1.03
CA ARG A 343 20.89 -22.26 -0.39
C ARG A 343 19.82 -21.25 -0.73
N VAL A 344 18.56 -21.62 -0.44
CA VAL A 344 17.37 -20.82 -0.71
C VAL A 344 16.85 -20.16 0.56
N ALA A 345 16.56 -18.86 0.53
CA ALA A 345 15.76 -18.16 1.53
C ALA A 345 14.35 -17.89 0.98
N VAL A 346 13.34 -18.24 1.76
CA VAL A 346 11.93 -18.07 1.38
C VAL A 346 11.26 -17.10 2.33
N PHE A 347 10.65 -16.05 1.79
CA PHE A 347 9.75 -15.16 2.54
C PHE A 347 8.46 -14.96 1.75
N GLY A 348 7.36 -15.20 2.29
CA GLY A 348 7.02 -15.68 3.61
C GLY A 348 5.70 -16.42 3.48
N PHE A 349 5.49 -17.28 4.46
CA PHE A 349 4.23 -18.00 4.55
C PHE A 349 3.42 -17.47 5.73
N TYR A 350 2.17 -17.11 5.50
CA TYR A 350 1.22 -16.84 6.57
C TYR A 350 0.65 -18.15 7.07
N ASP A 351 1.15 -18.61 8.22
CA ASP A 351 0.68 -19.84 8.85
C ASP A 351 0.87 -19.77 10.37
N PRO A 352 -0.02 -19.08 11.11
CA PRO A 352 0.10 -18.93 12.55
C PRO A 352 0.08 -20.28 13.32
N ASP A 353 -0.64 -21.29 12.81
CA ASP A 353 -0.70 -22.61 13.44
C ASP A 353 0.65 -23.33 13.40
N VAL A 354 1.37 -23.22 12.28
CA VAL A 354 2.73 -23.78 12.15
C VAL A 354 3.70 -23.01 13.04
N VAL A 355 3.59 -21.68 13.13
CA VAL A 355 4.41 -20.88 14.07
C VAL A 355 4.19 -21.37 15.51
N ASP A 356 2.94 -21.67 15.91
CA ASP A 356 2.62 -22.16 17.25
C ASP A 356 3.17 -23.56 17.50
N GLN A 357 3.09 -24.47 16.52
CA GLN A 357 3.69 -25.81 16.60
C GLN A 357 5.22 -25.70 16.77
N MET A 358 5.87 -24.85 15.99
CA MET A 358 7.32 -24.63 16.09
C MET A 358 7.71 -24.00 17.44
N ALA A 359 6.92 -23.03 17.92
CA ALA A 359 7.15 -22.39 19.22
C ALA A 359 7.03 -23.39 20.38
N ALA A 360 6.06 -24.29 20.30
CA ALA A 360 5.89 -25.35 21.32
C ALA A 360 7.03 -26.37 21.31
N ALA A 361 7.60 -26.67 20.12
CA ALA A 361 8.74 -27.59 19.99
C ALA A 361 10.06 -26.95 20.44
N GLY A 362 10.24 -25.65 20.25
CA GLY A 362 11.45 -24.91 20.61
C GLY A 362 12.56 -24.94 19.56
N VAL A 363 13.48 -23.98 19.67
CA VAL A 363 14.65 -23.85 18.74
C VAL A 363 15.54 -25.09 18.86
N GLY A 364 16.02 -25.60 17.71
CA GLY A 364 16.85 -26.81 17.57
C GLY A 364 16.01 -28.09 17.46
N ALA A 365 14.70 -28.05 17.68
CA ALA A 365 13.84 -29.23 17.54
C ALA A 365 13.59 -29.54 16.04
N THR A 366 13.57 -30.82 15.69
CA THR A 366 13.07 -31.28 14.41
C THR A 366 11.55 -31.46 14.48
N VAL A 367 10.83 -30.80 13.57
CA VAL A 367 9.36 -30.85 13.47
C VAL A 367 8.93 -31.31 12.09
N THR A 368 7.74 -31.92 12.02
CA THR A 368 7.05 -32.17 10.75
C THR A 368 5.76 -31.36 10.77
N VAL A 369 5.60 -30.50 9.76
CA VAL A 369 4.47 -29.58 9.64
C VAL A 369 3.82 -29.70 8.26
N ASP A 370 2.54 -29.39 8.18
CA ASP A 370 1.83 -29.18 6.92
C ASP A 370 1.70 -27.65 6.72
N LEU A 371 2.52 -27.10 5.80
CA LEU A 371 2.69 -25.65 5.60
C LEU A 371 1.85 -25.15 4.45
N GLY A 372 1.16 -24.01 4.67
CA GLY A 372 0.39 -23.29 3.65
C GLY A 372 -0.78 -24.06 3.06
N GLY A 373 -1.39 -23.58 2.00
CA GLY A 373 -2.48 -24.21 1.26
C GLY A 373 -3.74 -24.49 2.11
N LYS A 374 -3.97 -23.71 3.18
CA LYS A 374 -5.04 -23.95 4.16
C LYS A 374 -6.23 -23.02 3.99
N LEU A 375 -6.00 -21.84 3.39
CA LEU A 375 -7.05 -20.87 3.18
C LEU A 375 -7.87 -21.25 1.93
N PRO A 376 -9.20 -21.39 2.04
CA PRO A 376 -10.03 -21.68 0.88
C PRO A 376 -10.06 -20.46 -0.06
N MET A 377 -9.88 -20.69 -1.35
CA MET A 377 -9.91 -19.65 -2.39
C MET A 377 -11.08 -19.90 -3.35
N PRO A 378 -12.31 -19.52 -2.96
CA PRO A 378 -13.51 -19.88 -3.71
C PRO A 378 -13.57 -19.25 -5.12
N ALA A 379 -12.81 -18.18 -5.35
CA ALA A 379 -12.69 -17.55 -6.67
C ALA A 379 -11.83 -18.34 -7.66
N LEU A 380 -11.04 -19.32 -7.19
CA LEU A 380 -10.17 -20.14 -8.02
C LEU A 380 -10.76 -21.53 -8.25
N SER A 381 -10.58 -22.05 -9.47
CA SER A 381 -10.99 -23.44 -9.82
C SER A 381 -10.10 -24.49 -9.14
N GLU A 382 -8.84 -24.15 -8.90
CA GLU A 382 -7.86 -25.02 -8.25
C GLU A 382 -7.47 -24.40 -6.90
N GLN A 383 -7.31 -25.28 -5.89
CA GLN A 383 -6.93 -24.88 -4.55
C GLN A 383 -5.49 -25.30 -4.29
N SER A 384 -4.67 -24.39 -3.74
CA SER A 384 -3.36 -24.75 -3.21
C SER A 384 -3.50 -25.82 -2.13
N GLN A 385 -2.51 -26.71 -2.02
CA GLN A 385 -2.52 -27.80 -1.05
C GLN A 385 -1.37 -27.63 -0.05
N PRO A 386 -1.57 -27.99 1.22
CA PRO A 386 -0.49 -27.96 2.20
C PRO A 386 0.69 -28.83 1.77
N ILE A 387 1.90 -28.30 1.93
CA ILE A 387 3.12 -29.05 1.69
C ILE A 387 3.65 -29.61 3.01
N ARG A 388 3.87 -30.94 3.05
CA ARG A 388 4.40 -31.62 4.23
C ARG A 388 5.92 -31.53 4.29
N LEU A 389 6.44 -30.83 5.29
CA LEU A 389 7.86 -30.56 5.47
C LEU A 389 8.37 -31.09 6.81
N THR A 390 9.57 -31.68 6.81
CA THR A 390 10.31 -32.02 8.01
C THR A 390 11.59 -31.20 8.07
N GLY A 391 11.79 -30.44 9.14
CA GLY A 391 12.92 -29.53 9.26
C GLY A 391 13.23 -29.16 10.70
N GLU A 392 14.31 -28.41 10.88
CA GLU A 392 14.74 -27.87 12.16
C GLU A 392 14.12 -26.49 12.40
N VAL A 393 13.62 -26.26 13.61
CA VAL A 393 13.22 -24.90 14.08
C VAL A 393 14.50 -24.11 14.33
N LYS A 394 14.88 -23.28 13.35
CA LYS A 394 16.14 -22.53 13.38
C LYS A 394 16.06 -21.28 14.25
N LEU A 395 14.89 -20.62 14.27
CA LEU A 395 14.69 -19.37 14.99
C LEU A 395 13.21 -19.16 15.35
N LEU A 396 12.97 -18.48 16.47
CA LEU A 396 11.67 -17.96 16.90
C LEU A 396 11.81 -16.46 17.20
N SER A 397 10.84 -15.63 16.77
CA SER A 397 10.88 -14.18 16.91
C SER A 397 9.49 -13.61 17.22
N ASN A 398 9.46 -12.38 17.78
CA ASN A 398 8.24 -11.59 17.88
C ASN A 398 7.86 -10.90 16.56
N GLY A 399 8.70 -11.02 15.52
CA GLY A 399 8.46 -10.55 14.18
C GLY A 399 8.39 -9.04 14.00
N LYS A 400 9.04 -8.25 14.87
CA LYS A 400 9.05 -6.79 14.73
C LYS A 400 10.39 -6.30 14.22
N PHE A 401 10.34 -5.38 13.25
CA PHE A 401 11.52 -4.67 12.75
C PHE A 401 11.17 -3.24 12.36
N GLN A 402 12.18 -2.39 12.22
CA GLN A 402 12.00 -1.03 11.74
C GLN A 402 12.32 -0.96 10.25
N ALA A 403 11.38 -0.42 9.45
CA ALA A 403 11.56 -0.26 8.02
C ALA A 403 12.71 0.71 7.71
N LYS A 404 13.63 0.31 6.82
CA LYS A 404 14.83 1.07 6.45
C LYS A 404 14.80 1.58 5.02
N VAL A 405 14.09 0.89 4.12
CA VAL A 405 13.96 1.31 2.73
C VAL A 405 13.06 2.54 2.59
N ALA A 406 13.07 3.19 1.43
CA ALA A 406 12.35 4.44 1.20
C ALA A 406 10.85 4.31 1.51
N MET A 407 10.24 3.20 1.10
CA MET A 407 8.85 2.88 1.39
C MET A 407 8.66 2.63 2.90
N ALA A 408 7.76 3.37 3.54
CA ALA A 408 7.42 3.26 4.97
C ALA A 408 8.60 3.45 5.95
N ARG A 409 9.70 4.09 5.52
CA ARG A 409 10.88 4.33 6.37
C ARG A 409 10.49 5.00 7.69
N GLY A 410 11.01 4.43 8.78
CA GLY A 410 10.78 4.92 10.14
C GLY A 410 9.61 4.24 10.85
N LEU A 411 8.73 3.53 10.15
CA LEU A 411 7.65 2.76 10.77
C LEU A 411 8.18 1.42 11.32
N THR A 412 7.59 0.98 12.43
CA THR A 412 7.78 -0.37 12.95
C THR A 412 6.82 -1.32 12.25
N ILE A 413 7.37 -2.30 11.55
CA ILE A 413 6.62 -3.37 10.89
C ILE A 413 6.45 -4.55 11.87
N ASN A 414 5.28 -5.16 11.84
CA ASN A 414 4.93 -6.25 12.76
C ASN A 414 4.41 -7.47 11.98
N MET A 415 5.27 -8.46 11.78
CA MET A 415 4.96 -9.74 11.13
C MET A 415 4.19 -10.71 12.04
N GLY A 416 3.93 -10.33 13.30
CA GLY A 416 3.44 -11.23 14.33
C GLY A 416 4.52 -12.20 14.81
N ARG A 417 4.13 -13.17 15.64
CA ARG A 417 5.08 -14.25 15.99
C ARG A 417 5.57 -14.91 14.71
N SER A 418 6.85 -15.14 14.64
CA SER A 418 7.51 -15.62 13.43
C SER A 418 8.50 -16.73 13.76
N ALA A 419 8.69 -17.63 12.83
CA ALA A 419 9.64 -18.73 12.95
C ALA A 419 10.40 -18.94 11.65
N VAL A 420 11.58 -19.53 11.73
CA VAL A 420 12.35 -20.02 10.56
C VAL A 420 12.43 -21.52 10.65
N LEU A 421 11.91 -22.23 9.64
CA LEU A 421 12.03 -23.66 9.43
C LEU A 421 13.15 -23.92 8.42
N SER A 422 14.15 -24.71 8.81
CA SER A 422 15.25 -25.12 7.93
C SER A 422 14.98 -26.53 7.40
N VAL A 423 14.78 -26.65 6.09
CA VAL A 423 14.52 -27.91 5.38
C VAL A 423 15.68 -28.18 4.43
N GLY A 424 16.63 -29.00 4.87
CA GLY A 424 17.88 -29.18 4.11
C GLY A 424 18.66 -27.86 3.96
N SER A 425 18.73 -27.32 2.74
CA SER A 425 19.39 -26.06 2.42
C SER A 425 18.40 -24.92 2.12
N VAL A 426 17.12 -25.09 2.47
CA VAL A 426 16.07 -24.11 2.29
C VAL A 426 15.62 -23.60 3.65
N ASP A 427 15.77 -22.31 3.89
CA ASP A 427 15.30 -21.63 5.09
C ASP A 427 13.99 -20.89 4.78
N ILE A 428 12.92 -21.21 5.50
CA ILE A 428 11.56 -20.71 5.26
C ILE A 428 11.11 -19.84 6.42
N ALA A 429 10.87 -18.57 6.16
CA ALA A 429 10.25 -17.65 7.11
C ALA A 429 8.73 -17.85 7.13
N ILE A 430 8.21 -18.17 8.32
CA ILE A 430 6.76 -18.38 8.56
C ILE A 430 6.30 -17.31 9.56
N ILE A 431 5.21 -16.63 9.25
CA ILE A 431 4.75 -15.44 9.94
C ILE A 431 3.28 -15.55 10.35
N SER A 432 2.85 -14.77 11.35
CA SER A 432 1.47 -14.77 11.85
C SER A 432 0.65 -13.54 11.44
N ARG A 433 1.19 -12.67 10.60
CA ARG A 433 0.51 -11.51 10.02
C ARG A 433 0.93 -11.32 8.57
N HIS A 434 -0.02 -10.97 7.71
CA HIS A 434 0.26 -10.69 6.30
C HIS A 434 1.14 -9.45 6.16
N ILE A 435 2.33 -9.61 5.60
CA ILE A 435 3.29 -8.53 5.34
C ILE A 435 4.01 -8.82 4.03
N GLU A 436 3.98 -7.86 3.12
CA GLU A 436 4.74 -7.97 1.88
C GLU A 436 6.25 -7.79 2.12
N PRO A 437 7.11 -8.63 1.51
CA PRO A 437 8.55 -8.54 1.63
C PRO A 437 9.16 -7.48 0.69
N TYR A 438 9.04 -6.20 1.03
CA TYR A 438 9.67 -5.10 0.29
C TYR A 438 10.98 -4.60 0.92
N ASP A 439 11.21 -4.90 2.21
CA ASP A 439 12.40 -4.50 2.95
C ASP A 439 13.21 -5.74 3.37
N PRO A 440 14.52 -5.85 3.04
CA PRO A 440 15.37 -6.97 3.47
C PRO A 440 15.43 -7.17 4.99
N GLU A 441 15.04 -6.19 5.78
CA GLU A 441 14.95 -6.34 7.24
C GLU A 441 13.91 -7.39 7.67
N CYS A 442 12.93 -7.72 6.82
CA CYS A 442 12.02 -8.84 7.09
C CYS A 442 12.78 -10.18 7.23
N PHE A 443 13.84 -10.40 6.45
CA PHE A 443 14.74 -11.54 6.59
C PHE A 443 15.76 -11.33 7.70
N ARG A 444 16.43 -10.16 7.76
CA ARG A 444 17.52 -9.89 8.70
C ARG A 444 17.05 -9.97 10.15
N SER A 445 15.83 -9.49 10.44
CA SER A 445 15.22 -9.63 11.77
C SER A 445 14.97 -11.08 12.19
N LEU A 446 14.99 -12.01 11.23
CA LEU A 446 14.90 -13.46 11.41
C LEU A 446 16.26 -14.17 11.26
N GLY A 447 17.37 -13.43 11.32
CA GLY A 447 18.72 -13.99 11.23
C GLY A 447 19.11 -14.50 9.85
N MET A 448 18.38 -14.10 8.80
CA MET A 448 18.61 -14.49 7.42
C MET A 448 19.15 -13.29 6.63
N GLU A 449 20.41 -13.33 6.16
CA GLU A 449 20.95 -12.30 5.29
C GLU A 449 20.71 -12.69 3.83
N PRO A 450 19.85 -11.98 3.07
CA PRO A 450 19.47 -12.38 1.72
C PRO A 450 20.66 -12.60 0.78
N THR A 451 21.69 -11.78 0.90
CA THR A 451 22.90 -11.87 0.05
C THR A 451 23.78 -13.09 0.34
N SER A 452 23.50 -13.85 1.41
CA SER A 452 24.19 -15.10 1.75
C SER A 452 23.60 -16.34 1.08
N TYR A 453 22.48 -16.18 0.36
CA TYR A 453 21.80 -17.25 -0.35
C TYR A 453 22.05 -17.16 -1.86
N ASP A 454 21.87 -18.28 -2.56
CA ASP A 454 21.94 -18.32 -4.02
C ASP A 454 20.60 -17.92 -4.64
N TYR A 455 19.50 -18.19 -3.92
CA TYR A 455 18.15 -17.83 -4.31
C TYR A 455 17.38 -17.20 -3.15
N VAL A 456 16.54 -16.24 -3.48
CA VAL A 456 15.58 -15.64 -2.54
C VAL A 456 14.19 -15.64 -3.18
N MET A 457 13.26 -16.39 -2.59
CA MET A 457 11.87 -16.39 -3.00
C MET A 457 11.10 -15.32 -2.25
N LEU A 458 10.31 -14.52 -2.97
CA LEU A 458 9.48 -13.44 -2.42
C LEU A 458 8.05 -13.54 -2.93
N LYS A 459 7.07 -13.51 -2.02
CA LYS A 459 5.66 -13.31 -2.38
C LYS A 459 5.40 -11.80 -2.59
N SER A 460 5.87 -11.28 -3.74
CA SER A 460 5.82 -9.87 -4.10
C SER A 460 5.70 -9.69 -5.61
N ARG A 461 5.29 -8.50 -6.07
CA ARG A 461 5.18 -8.14 -7.50
C ARG A 461 6.20 -7.08 -7.91
N ILE A 462 6.05 -5.84 -7.44
CA ILE A 462 6.88 -4.69 -7.84
C ILE A 462 7.57 -4.07 -6.62
N HIS A 463 6.94 -4.08 -5.44
CA HIS A 463 7.48 -3.44 -4.24
C HIS A 463 8.84 -4.01 -3.79
N TYR A 464 9.14 -5.29 -4.08
CA TYR A 464 10.46 -5.87 -3.79
C TYR A 464 11.61 -5.02 -4.33
N ARG A 465 11.39 -4.27 -5.42
CA ARG A 465 12.41 -3.42 -6.07
C ARG A 465 13.04 -2.42 -5.11
N VAL A 466 12.30 -1.93 -4.11
CA VAL A 466 12.80 -0.93 -3.15
C VAL A 466 13.98 -1.45 -2.34
N GLY A 467 13.96 -2.71 -1.95
CA GLY A 467 14.98 -3.28 -1.07
C GLY A 467 15.82 -4.41 -1.67
N PHE A 468 15.33 -5.07 -2.71
CA PHE A 468 15.98 -6.27 -3.23
C PHE A 468 16.60 -6.09 -4.62
N ARG A 469 16.18 -5.09 -5.42
CA ARG A 469 16.70 -4.87 -6.77
C ARG A 469 18.22 -4.71 -6.81
N ASP A 470 18.78 -3.91 -5.90
CA ASP A 470 20.21 -3.59 -5.88
C ASP A 470 21.09 -4.74 -5.39
N ILE A 471 20.52 -5.72 -4.71
CA ILE A 471 21.22 -6.91 -4.23
C ILE A 471 20.99 -8.13 -5.10
N ALA A 472 20.04 -8.06 -6.03
CA ALA A 472 19.68 -9.16 -6.92
C ALA A 472 20.71 -9.32 -8.04
N LYS A 473 21.13 -10.55 -8.30
CA LYS A 473 21.88 -10.92 -9.50
C LYS A 473 20.96 -10.93 -10.72
N GLU A 474 19.79 -11.49 -10.57
CA GLU A 474 18.71 -11.55 -11.57
C GLU A 474 17.36 -11.70 -10.87
N VAL A 475 16.29 -11.35 -11.58
CA VAL A 475 14.91 -11.52 -11.10
C VAL A 475 14.15 -12.40 -12.08
N ILE A 476 13.47 -13.41 -11.54
CA ILE A 476 12.61 -14.35 -12.28
C ILE A 476 11.19 -14.10 -11.83
N GLU A 477 10.35 -13.69 -12.78
CA GLU A 477 8.92 -13.41 -12.58
C GLU A 477 8.07 -14.61 -12.98
#